data_a20652f572e9b4e86813457fff3964f3
#
_entry.id   a20652f572e9b4e86813457fff3964f3
#
_cell.length_a   1.000
_cell.length_b   1.000
_cell.length_c   1.000
_cell.angle_alpha   90.00
_cell.angle_beta   90.00
_cell.angle_gamma   90.00
#
_symmetry.space_group_name_H-M   'P 1'
#
loop_
_entity.id
_entity.type
_entity.pdbx_description
1 polymer ?
#
loop_
_entity_poly.entity_id
_entity_poly.type
_entity_poly.pdbx_seq_one_letter_code
_entity_poly.pdbx_strand_id
1 'polypeptide(L)'
;MARMRLRSEEDRPTVEELEDLAFELRSKLLHLCGTYEGAVHIGGDLSAADIFTALFQYGLDVDPTDIRNPERDRFVLSKGHAAVCMYIAMAIRGFFSYDGIVETYGQLDSAYGMHPCKVQLPGVEASTGSLGHGLPLAVGMALSARHRGEDHRVVCLLGDGETGEGSVWEAAMAARSNELGNLVAFIDRNRQLMTSFAEERVVFEPYPDKWRAFGWNVIETDGHDMSKLVAAIDALPPTDSDRPTVVIAETIKGKGVDFMEHNLAWHAGSLGAADLERAMASLEANRKKETV
;
A
#
# COMPACT_ATOMS: atom_id res chain seq x y z
N MET A 1 23.56 15.40 -4.59
CA MET A 1 22.63 16.55 -4.72
C MET A 1 21.28 16.09 -4.21
N ALA A 2 20.59 16.89 -3.38
CA ALA A 2 19.23 16.52 -2.96
C ALA A 2 18.34 16.46 -4.21
N ARG A 3 17.56 15.37 -4.33
CA ARG A 3 16.60 15.16 -5.40
C ARG A 3 15.60 16.33 -5.41
N MET A 4 15.41 16.96 -6.56
CA MET A 4 14.34 17.93 -6.75
C MET A 4 13.03 17.14 -6.84
N ARG A 5 12.16 17.24 -5.83
CA ARG A 5 10.86 16.56 -5.80
C ARG A 5 9.94 17.20 -6.86
N LEU A 6 9.12 16.39 -7.52
CA LEU A 6 8.12 16.86 -8.51
C LEU A 6 7.02 17.74 -7.86
N ARG A 7 6.81 17.59 -6.54
CA ARG A 7 6.00 18.51 -5.72
C ARG A 7 6.90 19.32 -4.81
N SER A 8 6.64 20.64 -4.76
CA SER A 8 7.21 21.50 -3.72
C SER A 8 6.69 21.09 -2.35
N GLU A 9 7.42 21.37 -1.27
CA GLU A 9 6.94 21.11 0.10
C GLU A 9 5.65 21.88 0.40
N GLU A 10 5.46 23.05 -0.21
CA GLU A 10 4.28 23.91 -0.08
C GLU A 10 3.02 23.32 -0.75
N ASP A 11 3.18 22.40 -1.73
CA ASP A 11 2.07 21.74 -2.45
C ASP A 11 1.67 20.39 -1.84
N ARG A 12 2.28 20.00 -0.71
CA ARG A 12 1.94 18.77 -0.02
C ARG A 12 0.73 18.95 0.88
N PRO A 13 -0.18 17.96 0.90
CA PRO A 13 -1.30 18.01 1.84
C PRO A 13 -0.82 18.00 3.28
N THR A 14 -1.54 18.69 4.13
CA THR A 14 -1.41 18.63 5.59
C THR A 14 -1.87 17.26 6.12
N VAL A 15 -1.53 16.96 7.38
CA VAL A 15 -1.99 15.72 8.04
C VAL A 15 -3.52 15.65 8.05
N GLU A 16 -4.22 16.74 8.36
CA GLU A 16 -5.68 16.82 8.37
C GLU A 16 -6.28 16.56 6.98
N GLU A 17 -5.71 17.13 5.93
CA GLU A 17 -6.14 16.85 4.54
C GLU A 17 -5.89 15.39 4.15
N LEU A 18 -4.81 14.77 4.64
CA LEU A 18 -4.53 13.36 4.40
C LEU A 18 -5.52 12.45 5.15
N GLU A 19 -5.93 12.80 6.37
CA GLU A 19 -6.96 12.09 7.13
C GLU A 19 -8.32 12.15 6.39
N ASP A 20 -8.67 13.30 5.84
CA ASP A 20 -9.88 13.48 5.02
C ASP A 20 -9.81 12.62 3.74
N LEU A 21 -8.66 12.59 3.07
CA LEU A 21 -8.46 11.75 1.88
C LEU A 21 -8.48 10.24 2.20
N ALA A 22 -7.97 9.84 3.37
CA ALA A 22 -8.06 8.45 3.83
C ALA A 22 -9.51 8.04 4.14
N PHE A 23 -10.30 8.95 4.71
CA PHE A 23 -11.73 8.74 4.89
C PHE A 23 -12.46 8.65 3.53
N GLU A 24 -12.17 9.54 2.59
CA GLU A 24 -12.71 9.48 1.23
C GLU A 24 -12.37 8.16 0.55
N LEU A 25 -11.12 7.70 0.66
CA LEU A 25 -10.67 6.44 0.09
C LEU A 25 -11.49 5.25 0.64
N ARG A 26 -11.68 5.17 1.97
CA ARG A 26 -12.48 4.13 2.61
C ARG A 26 -13.95 4.20 2.19
N SER A 27 -14.52 5.40 2.11
CA SER A 27 -15.92 5.60 1.66
C SER A 27 -16.12 5.10 0.24
N LYS A 28 -15.20 5.43 -0.67
CA LYS A 28 -15.21 4.96 -2.06
C LYS A 28 -15.01 3.44 -2.15
N LEU A 29 -14.15 2.87 -1.33
CA LEU A 29 -13.92 1.42 -1.24
C LEU A 29 -15.21 0.69 -0.81
N LEU A 30 -15.87 1.13 0.26
CA LEU A 30 -17.13 0.56 0.72
C LEU A 30 -18.23 0.68 -0.34
N HIS A 31 -18.33 1.83 -1.01
CA HIS A 31 -19.29 2.05 -2.09
C HIS A 31 -19.06 1.06 -3.24
N LEU A 32 -17.82 0.88 -3.69
CA LEU A 32 -17.49 -0.09 -4.75
C LEU A 32 -17.83 -1.52 -4.30
N CYS A 33 -17.49 -1.90 -3.06
CA CYS A 33 -17.82 -3.22 -2.52
C CYS A 33 -19.31 -3.48 -2.40
N GLY A 34 -20.12 -2.42 -2.24
CA GLY A 34 -21.58 -2.51 -2.19
C GLY A 34 -22.25 -2.50 -3.57
N THR A 35 -21.54 -2.08 -4.62
CA THR A 35 -22.05 -2.06 -6.00
C THR A 35 -21.58 -3.27 -6.83
N TYR A 36 -20.45 -3.86 -6.46
CA TYR A 36 -19.91 -5.05 -7.13
C TYR A 36 -20.46 -6.34 -6.50
N GLU A 37 -21.09 -7.19 -7.31
CA GLU A 37 -21.70 -8.45 -6.83
C GLU A 37 -20.68 -9.54 -6.46
N GLY A 38 -19.42 -9.40 -6.88
CA GLY A 38 -18.35 -10.33 -6.57
C GLY A 38 -17.64 -10.02 -5.25
N ALA A 39 -16.74 -10.93 -4.84
CA ALA A 39 -15.94 -10.72 -3.64
C ALA A 39 -14.78 -9.76 -3.88
N VAL A 40 -14.53 -8.87 -2.91
CA VAL A 40 -13.37 -7.97 -2.83
C VAL A 40 -12.58 -8.30 -1.57
N HIS A 41 -11.28 -8.12 -1.55
CA HIS A 41 -10.42 -8.36 -0.36
C HIS A 41 -10.50 -7.18 0.63
N ILE A 42 -11.75 -6.83 0.98
CA ILE A 42 -12.12 -5.61 1.71
C ILE A 42 -11.33 -5.39 3.01
N GLY A 43 -11.09 -6.46 3.78
CA GLY A 43 -10.35 -6.33 5.04
C GLY A 43 -8.91 -5.87 4.86
N GLY A 44 -8.23 -6.43 3.86
CA GLY A 44 -6.84 -6.07 3.51
C GLY A 44 -6.72 -4.74 2.77
N ASP A 45 -7.78 -4.30 2.08
CA ASP A 45 -7.89 -2.98 1.49
C ASP A 45 -8.06 -1.91 2.59
N LEU A 46 -8.98 -2.13 3.55
CA LEU A 46 -9.24 -1.21 4.65
C LEU A 46 -8.02 -1.04 5.59
N SER A 47 -7.25 -2.11 5.86
CA SER A 47 -6.05 -2.01 6.69
C SER A 47 -4.98 -1.11 6.06
N ALA A 48 -4.84 -1.17 4.74
CA ALA A 48 -3.79 -0.45 4.02
C ALA A 48 -4.21 0.96 3.55
N ALA A 49 -5.46 1.39 3.79
CA ALA A 49 -6.00 2.64 3.24
C ALA A 49 -5.19 3.88 3.64
N ASP A 50 -4.75 4.00 4.90
CA ASP A 50 -3.92 5.12 5.36
C ASP A 50 -2.53 5.07 4.73
N ILE A 51 -1.95 3.87 4.60
CA ILE A 51 -0.65 3.67 3.93
C ILE A 51 -0.73 4.09 2.46
N PHE A 52 -1.78 3.67 1.74
CA PHE A 52 -1.98 4.10 0.35
C PHE A 52 -2.17 5.60 0.23
N THR A 53 -2.96 6.21 1.13
CA THR A 53 -3.15 7.66 1.15
C THR A 53 -1.84 8.38 1.41
N ALA A 54 -1.09 8.01 2.46
CA ALA A 54 0.19 8.61 2.77
C ALA A 54 1.18 8.48 1.60
N LEU A 55 1.24 7.31 0.96
CA LEU A 55 2.14 7.09 -0.17
C LEU A 55 1.74 7.89 -1.40
N PHE A 56 0.50 7.75 -1.90
CA PHE A 56 0.09 8.35 -3.17
C PHE A 56 -0.16 9.86 -3.07
N GLN A 57 -0.61 10.36 -1.92
CA GLN A 57 -0.92 11.78 -1.79
C GLN A 57 0.25 12.61 -1.25
N TYR A 58 1.19 11.99 -0.50
CA TYR A 58 2.29 12.69 0.15
C TYR A 58 3.68 12.17 -0.24
N GLY A 59 3.92 10.85 -0.14
CA GLY A 59 5.27 10.28 -0.17
C GLY A 59 5.88 10.05 -1.55
N LEU A 60 5.06 9.60 -2.53
CA LEU A 60 5.52 9.25 -3.86
C LEU A 60 5.66 10.48 -4.75
N ASP A 61 6.81 10.56 -5.40
CA ASP A 61 7.13 11.58 -6.38
C ASP A 61 6.61 11.14 -7.77
N VAL A 62 5.30 11.26 -7.96
CA VAL A 62 4.59 10.84 -9.17
C VAL A 62 3.65 11.93 -9.68
N ASP A 63 3.67 12.14 -11.00
CA ASP A 63 2.76 13.04 -11.70
C ASP A 63 1.84 12.21 -12.60
N PRO A 64 0.51 12.20 -12.36
CA PRO A 64 -0.44 11.47 -13.20
C PRO A 64 -0.49 11.99 -14.63
N THR A 65 -0.05 13.23 -14.89
CA THR A 65 -0.01 13.82 -16.22
C THR A 65 1.25 13.46 -17.01
N ASP A 66 2.30 13.00 -16.31
CA ASP A 66 3.57 12.54 -16.90
C ASP A 66 4.05 11.19 -16.36
N ILE A 67 3.23 10.16 -16.59
CA ILE A 67 3.54 8.79 -16.16
C ILE A 67 4.79 8.18 -16.82
N ARG A 68 5.32 8.81 -17.89
CA ARG A 68 6.53 8.36 -18.58
C ARG A 68 7.80 8.99 -18.04
N ASN A 69 7.70 9.93 -17.12
CA ASN A 69 8.88 10.56 -16.51
C ASN A 69 9.82 9.47 -15.94
N PRO A 70 11.07 9.38 -16.42
CA PRO A 70 12.01 8.37 -15.93
C PRO A 70 12.45 8.63 -14.48
N GLU A 71 12.35 9.87 -14.02
CA GLU A 71 12.78 10.28 -12.68
C GLU A 71 11.71 10.07 -11.59
N ARG A 72 10.45 9.78 -11.98
CA ARG A 72 9.39 9.53 -11.00
C ARG A 72 9.67 8.30 -10.15
N ASP A 73 9.11 8.24 -8.96
CA ASP A 73 9.14 7.05 -8.13
C ASP A 73 8.37 5.89 -8.79
N ARG A 74 8.71 4.66 -8.38
CA ARG A 74 8.03 3.43 -8.79
C ARG A 74 7.32 2.84 -7.59
N PHE A 75 6.07 2.46 -7.78
CA PHE A 75 5.29 1.78 -6.75
C PHE A 75 4.91 0.37 -7.20
N VAL A 76 5.24 -0.63 -6.38
CA VAL A 76 4.90 -2.03 -6.60
C VAL A 76 3.97 -2.51 -5.49
N LEU A 77 2.75 -2.90 -5.85
CA LEU A 77 1.83 -3.53 -4.93
C LEU A 77 2.10 -5.04 -4.87
N SER A 78 2.89 -5.50 -3.89
CA SER A 78 3.20 -6.93 -3.74
C SER A 78 1.99 -7.72 -3.23
N LYS A 79 1.27 -7.19 -2.21
CA LYS A 79 -0.04 -7.72 -1.80
C LYS A 79 -1.12 -7.39 -2.84
N GLY A 80 -1.00 -7.98 -4.04
CA GLY A 80 -1.80 -7.63 -5.22
C GLY A 80 -3.31 -7.71 -5.03
N HIS A 81 -3.78 -8.43 -4.01
CA HIS A 81 -5.18 -8.51 -3.63
C HIS A 81 -5.76 -7.19 -3.05
N ALA A 82 -4.90 -6.22 -2.65
CA ALA A 82 -5.33 -4.86 -2.28
C ALA A 82 -5.37 -3.90 -3.49
N ALA A 83 -5.64 -4.42 -4.69
CA ALA A 83 -5.67 -3.64 -5.92
C ALA A 83 -6.75 -2.56 -5.93
N VAL A 84 -7.93 -2.83 -5.35
CA VAL A 84 -9.04 -1.87 -5.30
C VAL A 84 -8.63 -0.61 -4.56
N CYS A 85 -8.02 -0.77 -3.38
CA CYS A 85 -7.51 0.35 -2.59
C CYS A 85 -6.47 1.16 -3.37
N MET A 86 -5.53 0.48 -4.06
CA MET A 86 -4.55 1.14 -4.94
C MET A 86 -5.23 1.92 -6.07
N TYR A 87 -6.21 1.33 -6.75
CA TYR A 87 -6.92 2.02 -7.84
C TYR A 87 -7.61 3.29 -7.33
N ILE A 88 -8.28 3.22 -6.17
CA ILE A 88 -8.94 4.39 -5.59
C ILE A 88 -7.90 5.45 -5.18
N ALA A 89 -6.79 5.07 -4.56
CA ALA A 89 -5.71 6.00 -4.21
C ALA A 89 -5.12 6.69 -5.45
N MET A 90 -4.93 5.93 -6.54
CA MET A 90 -4.50 6.47 -7.84
C MET A 90 -5.55 7.39 -8.46
N ALA A 91 -6.85 7.06 -8.35
CA ALA A 91 -7.93 7.91 -8.85
C ALA A 91 -8.01 9.24 -8.06
N ILE A 92 -7.90 9.21 -6.73
CA ILE A 92 -7.81 10.42 -5.89
C ILE A 92 -6.59 11.26 -6.28
N ARG A 93 -5.49 10.63 -6.65
CA ARG A 93 -4.28 11.32 -7.15
C ARG A 93 -4.47 11.93 -8.54
N GLY A 94 -5.46 11.48 -9.32
CA GLY A 94 -5.78 12.00 -10.66
C GLY A 94 -5.27 11.16 -11.82
N PHE A 95 -4.88 9.90 -11.63
CA PHE A 95 -4.46 9.02 -12.72
C PHE A 95 -5.61 8.65 -13.66
N PHE A 96 -6.80 8.48 -13.11
CA PHE A 96 -8.04 8.14 -13.84
C PHE A 96 -9.27 8.44 -12.97
N SER A 97 -10.48 8.33 -13.54
CA SER A 97 -11.69 8.63 -12.79
C SER A 97 -12.11 7.46 -11.89
N TYR A 98 -12.65 7.77 -10.71
CA TYR A 98 -13.25 6.77 -9.82
C TYR A 98 -14.49 6.11 -10.46
N ASP A 99 -15.31 6.88 -11.17
CA ASP A 99 -16.52 6.35 -11.82
C ASP A 99 -16.17 5.24 -12.82
N GLY A 100 -15.09 5.39 -13.58
CA GLY A 100 -14.61 4.35 -14.50
C GLY A 100 -14.21 3.05 -13.78
N ILE A 101 -13.71 3.14 -12.53
CA ILE A 101 -13.46 1.94 -11.72
C ILE A 101 -14.80 1.29 -11.36
N VAL A 102 -15.75 2.05 -10.80
CA VAL A 102 -17.05 1.52 -10.36
C VAL A 102 -17.83 0.87 -11.51
N GLU A 103 -17.81 1.51 -12.67
CA GLU A 103 -18.54 1.05 -13.85
C GLU A 103 -18.03 -0.28 -14.41
N THR A 104 -16.72 -0.55 -14.28
CA THR A 104 -16.12 -1.67 -15.02
C THR A 104 -15.34 -2.67 -14.15
N TYR A 105 -15.17 -2.42 -12.84
CA TYR A 105 -14.40 -3.30 -11.96
C TYR A 105 -14.87 -4.76 -12.06
N GLY A 106 -13.92 -5.65 -12.27
CA GLY A 106 -14.15 -7.10 -12.34
C GLY A 106 -14.94 -7.58 -13.56
N GLN A 107 -15.27 -6.70 -14.52
CA GLN A 107 -15.92 -7.09 -15.76
C GLN A 107 -14.91 -7.62 -16.79
N LEU A 108 -15.40 -8.36 -17.77
CA LEU A 108 -14.59 -8.82 -18.89
C LEU A 108 -14.01 -7.61 -19.64
N ASP A 109 -12.72 -7.69 -19.99
CA ASP A 109 -11.95 -6.64 -20.67
C ASP A 109 -11.75 -5.34 -19.86
N SER A 110 -12.15 -5.29 -18.59
CA SER A 110 -11.83 -4.15 -17.72
C SER A 110 -10.33 -4.08 -17.42
N ALA A 111 -9.80 -2.85 -17.34
CA ALA A 111 -8.46 -2.60 -16.82
C ALA A 111 -8.38 -2.78 -15.29
N TYR A 112 -9.52 -2.73 -14.60
CA TYR A 112 -9.63 -2.80 -13.14
C TYR A 112 -10.03 -4.21 -12.71
N GLY A 113 -9.05 -5.12 -12.68
CA GLY A 113 -9.23 -6.48 -12.19
C GLY A 113 -9.01 -6.59 -10.68
N MET A 114 -9.27 -7.78 -10.13
CA MET A 114 -8.99 -8.10 -8.71
C MET A 114 -7.50 -7.95 -8.33
N HIS A 115 -6.61 -8.03 -9.32
CA HIS A 115 -5.17 -7.81 -9.18
C HIS A 115 -4.69 -6.82 -10.23
N PRO A 116 -3.65 -6.00 -9.93
CA PRO A 116 -3.19 -4.98 -10.85
C PRO A 116 -2.52 -5.60 -12.08
N CYS A 117 -2.80 -5.03 -13.25
CA CYS A 117 -2.21 -5.44 -14.51
C CYS A 117 -1.49 -4.26 -15.18
N LYS A 118 -0.16 -4.35 -15.28
CA LYS A 118 0.70 -3.33 -15.92
C LYS A 118 0.35 -3.09 -17.39
N VAL A 119 -0.12 -4.11 -18.08
CA VAL A 119 -0.41 -4.02 -19.53
C VAL A 119 -1.71 -3.24 -19.77
N GLN A 120 -2.65 -3.32 -18.84
CA GLN A 120 -3.98 -2.73 -18.99
C GLN A 120 -4.10 -1.34 -18.36
N LEU A 121 -3.37 -1.09 -17.26
CA LEU A 121 -3.56 0.14 -16.47
C LEU A 121 -2.28 0.98 -16.45
N PRO A 122 -2.28 2.15 -17.10
CA PRO A 122 -1.16 3.09 -17.06
C PRO A 122 -0.83 3.54 -15.64
N GLY A 123 0.46 3.64 -15.31
CA GLY A 123 0.93 3.99 -13.96
C GLY A 123 1.12 2.81 -13.03
N VAL A 124 0.64 1.61 -13.38
CA VAL A 124 0.95 0.37 -12.65
C VAL A 124 2.29 -0.19 -13.12
N GLU A 125 3.22 -0.40 -12.20
CA GLU A 125 4.60 -0.81 -12.52
C GLU A 125 4.76 -2.30 -12.77
N ALA A 126 3.96 -3.12 -12.09
CA ALA A 126 4.03 -4.58 -12.18
C ALA A 126 2.65 -5.21 -12.10
N SER A 127 2.44 -6.28 -12.86
CA SER A 127 1.31 -7.19 -12.64
C SER A 127 1.65 -8.08 -11.45
N THR A 128 0.80 -8.08 -10.42
CA THR A 128 1.01 -8.84 -9.18
C THR A 128 -0.25 -9.61 -8.79
N GLY A 129 -0.18 -10.42 -7.73
CA GLY A 129 -1.25 -11.30 -7.28
C GLY A 129 -0.70 -12.60 -6.71
N SER A 130 0.40 -13.11 -7.28
CA SER A 130 1.20 -14.17 -6.65
C SER A 130 2.03 -13.55 -5.53
N LEU A 131 1.66 -13.87 -4.28
CA LEU A 131 2.33 -13.31 -3.10
C LEU A 131 3.83 -13.62 -3.08
N GLY A 132 4.61 -12.73 -2.49
CA GLY A 132 6.06 -12.85 -2.37
C GLY A 132 6.83 -12.44 -3.64
N HIS A 133 6.17 -12.08 -4.75
CA HIS A 133 6.86 -11.77 -6.01
C HIS A 133 7.04 -10.25 -6.27
N GLY A 134 6.27 -9.39 -5.59
CA GLY A 134 6.41 -7.94 -5.77
C GLY A 134 7.74 -7.40 -5.29
N LEU A 135 8.25 -7.86 -4.14
CA LEU A 135 9.54 -7.41 -3.62
C LEU A 135 10.72 -7.81 -4.53
N PRO A 136 10.82 -9.06 -5.05
CA PRO A 136 11.83 -9.40 -6.06
C PRO A 136 11.79 -8.51 -7.31
N LEU A 137 10.57 -8.17 -7.80
CA LEU A 137 10.42 -7.24 -8.92
C LEU A 137 10.92 -5.84 -8.56
N ALA A 138 10.58 -5.33 -7.36
CA ALA A 138 11.04 -4.04 -6.86
C ALA A 138 12.57 -4.00 -6.71
N VAL A 139 13.20 -5.09 -6.24
CA VAL A 139 14.67 -5.24 -6.22
C VAL A 139 15.28 -5.09 -7.61
N GLY A 140 14.70 -5.74 -8.62
CA GLY A 140 15.15 -5.61 -10.01
C GLY A 140 15.03 -4.18 -10.54
N MET A 141 13.93 -3.48 -10.21
CA MET A 141 13.73 -2.07 -10.59
C MET A 141 14.74 -1.15 -9.90
N ALA A 142 14.94 -1.31 -8.59
CA ALA A 142 15.89 -0.51 -7.81
C ALA A 142 17.33 -0.72 -8.26
N LEU A 143 17.71 -1.95 -8.56
CA LEU A 143 19.01 -2.31 -9.12
C LEU A 143 19.22 -1.66 -10.51
N SER A 144 18.20 -1.71 -11.37
CA SER A 144 18.23 -1.06 -12.68
C SER A 144 18.44 0.45 -12.57
N ALA A 145 17.70 1.12 -11.67
CA ALA A 145 17.85 2.55 -11.42
C ALA A 145 19.27 2.89 -10.97
N ARG A 146 19.81 2.14 -10.00
CA ARG A 146 21.17 2.32 -9.50
C ARG A 146 22.22 2.16 -10.61
N HIS A 147 22.12 1.12 -11.44
CA HIS A 147 23.05 0.91 -12.56
C HIS A 147 23.00 2.00 -13.62
N ARG A 148 21.85 2.66 -13.79
CA ARG A 148 21.71 3.76 -14.74
C ARG A 148 22.01 5.12 -14.13
N GLY A 149 22.29 5.19 -12.83
CA GLY A 149 22.53 6.44 -12.12
C GLY A 149 21.27 7.29 -11.96
N GLU A 150 20.10 6.66 -11.96
CA GLU A 150 18.80 7.31 -11.71
C GLU A 150 18.56 7.43 -10.19
N ASP A 151 17.99 8.57 -9.79
CA ASP A 151 17.79 8.93 -8.37
C ASP A 151 16.32 8.87 -7.97
N HIS A 152 15.60 7.84 -8.38
CA HIS A 152 14.23 7.62 -7.94
C HIS A 152 14.12 6.48 -6.94
N ARG A 153 13.10 6.53 -6.09
CA ARG A 153 12.77 5.44 -5.18
C ARG A 153 11.93 4.38 -5.86
N VAL A 154 12.11 3.15 -5.39
CA VAL A 154 11.19 2.04 -5.63
C VAL A 154 10.54 1.70 -4.31
N VAL A 155 9.22 1.86 -4.22
CA VAL A 155 8.42 1.57 -3.02
C VAL A 155 7.59 0.32 -3.28
N CYS A 156 7.66 -0.64 -2.36
CA CYS A 156 6.93 -1.91 -2.45
C CYS A 156 6.03 -2.09 -1.23
N LEU A 157 4.72 -2.31 -1.42
CA LEU A 157 3.78 -2.59 -0.33
C LEU A 157 3.49 -4.09 -0.24
N LEU A 158 3.83 -4.69 0.90
CA LEU A 158 3.59 -6.09 1.23
C LEU A 158 2.58 -6.23 2.36
N GLY A 159 1.96 -7.40 2.45
CA GLY A 159 1.29 -7.84 3.67
C GLY A 159 2.27 -8.60 4.59
N ASP A 160 2.02 -8.59 5.90
CA ASP A 160 2.83 -9.35 6.85
C ASP A 160 2.76 -10.86 6.61
N GLY A 161 1.56 -11.40 6.37
CA GLY A 161 1.39 -12.81 6.01
C GLY A 161 2.13 -13.21 4.74
N GLU A 162 2.24 -12.31 3.77
CA GLU A 162 3.01 -12.48 2.54
C GLU A 162 4.49 -12.71 2.83
N THR A 163 5.04 -12.18 3.90
CA THR A 163 6.45 -12.39 4.27
C THR A 163 6.76 -13.81 4.74
N GLY A 164 5.75 -14.68 4.85
CA GLY A 164 5.95 -16.12 4.94
C GLY A 164 6.50 -16.77 3.67
N GLU A 165 6.43 -16.10 2.52
CA GLU A 165 6.97 -16.57 1.25
C GLU A 165 8.51 -16.47 1.24
N GLY A 166 9.20 -17.57 0.87
CA GLY A 166 10.66 -17.62 0.83
C GLY A 166 11.30 -16.57 -0.08
N SER A 167 10.64 -16.27 -1.20
CA SER A 167 11.10 -15.27 -2.18
C SER A 167 11.21 -13.84 -1.60
N VAL A 168 10.45 -13.50 -0.57
CA VAL A 168 10.58 -12.23 0.14
C VAL A 168 11.95 -12.12 0.81
N TRP A 169 12.39 -13.18 1.48
CA TRP A 169 13.68 -13.21 2.19
C TRP A 169 14.88 -13.32 1.23
N GLU A 170 14.72 -14.02 0.12
CA GLU A 170 15.71 -14.03 -0.97
C GLU A 170 15.89 -12.63 -1.55
N ALA A 171 14.78 -11.92 -1.80
CA ALA A 171 14.80 -10.54 -2.25
C ALA A 171 15.41 -9.59 -1.20
N ALA A 172 15.11 -9.80 0.09
CA ALA A 172 15.69 -9.02 1.18
C ALA A 172 17.22 -9.15 1.24
N MET A 173 17.75 -10.38 1.09
CA MET A 173 19.20 -10.61 0.99
C MET A 173 19.80 -9.95 -0.25
N ALA A 174 19.14 -10.10 -1.41
CA ALA A 174 19.60 -9.50 -2.66
C ALA A 174 19.64 -7.97 -2.58
N ALA A 175 18.62 -7.35 -2.02
CA ALA A 175 18.56 -5.90 -1.83
C ALA A 175 19.73 -5.38 -0.98
N ARG A 176 20.02 -6.03 0.16
CA ARG A 176 21.13 -5.64 1.02
C ARG A 176 22.50 -5.90 0.36
N SER A 177 22.65 -7.04 -0.33
CA SER A 177 23.91 -7.39 -1.00
C SER A 177 24.27 -6.43 -2.13
N ASN A 178 23.27 -5.80 -2.75
CA ASN A 178 23.44 -4.80 -3.79
C ASN A 178 23.33 -3.36 -3.27
N GLU A 179 23.25 -3.16 -1.94
CA GLU A 179 23.21 -1.85 -1.29
C GLU A 179 22.11 -0.94 -1.84
N LEU A 180 20.88 -1.45 -2.02
CA LEU A 180 19.79 -0.73 -2.68
C LEU A 180 19.11 0.27 -1.71
N GLY A 181 19.76 1.39 -1.41
CA GLY A 181 19.21 2.46 -0.56
C GLY A 181 18.01 3.16 -1.15
N ASN A 182 17.80 3.04 -2.46
CA ASN A 182 16.63 3.54 -3.17
C ASN A 182 15.40 2.59 -3.10
N LEU A 183 15.52 1.43 -2.44
CA LEU A 183 14.42 0.49 -2.22
C LEU A 183 13.80 0.68 -0.84
N VAL A 184 12.48 0.87 -0.80
CA VAL A 184 11.69 0.96 0.43
C VAL A 184 10.57 -0.07 0.39
N ALA A 185 10.50 -0.92 1.40
CA ALA A 185 9.37 -1.82 1.61
C ALA A 185 8.45 -1.27 2.70
N PHE A 186 7.15 -1.20 2.46
CA PHE A 186 6.12 -0.98 3.47
C PHE A 186 5.46 -2.30 3.79
N ILE A 187 5.26 -2.60 5.07
CA ILE A 187 4.56 -3.79 5.53
C ILE A 187 3.25 -3.36 6.18
N ASP A 188 2.13 -3.77 5.58
CA ASP A 188 0.81 -3.72 6.21
C ASP A 188 0.75 -4.86 7.25
N ARG A 189 1.13 -4.55 8.51
CA ARG A 189 1.23 -5.52 9.58
C ARG A 189 -0.10 -5.61 10.34
N ASN A 190 -1.06 -6.26 9.73
CA ASN A 190 -2.40 -6.44 10.30
C ASN A 190 -2.57 -7.74 11.11
N ARG A 191 -1.53 -8.57 11.23
CA ARG A 191 -1.47 -9.80 12.03
C ARG A 191 -2.48 -10.87 11.66
N GLN A 192 -3.05 -10.81 10.45
CA GLN A 192 -4.04 -11.78 9.98
C GLN A 192 -3.67 -12.36 8.62
N LEU A 193 -3.62 -13.68 8.57
CA LEU A 193 -3.63 -14.45 7.32
C LEU A 193 -5.07 -14.52 6.76
N MET A 194 -5.27 -15.29 5.71
CA MET A 194 -6.60 -15.51 5.14
C MET A 194 -7.53 -16.28 6.10
N THR A 195 -7.02 -17.31 6.77
CA THR A 195 -7.81 -18.28 7.54
C THR A 195 -7.47 -18.33 9.03
N SER A 196 -6.51 -17.52 9.49
CA SER A 196 -6.03 -17.56 10.88
C SER A 196 -5.34 -16.25 11.25
N PHE A 197 -5.13 -16.04 12.55
CA PHE A 197 -4.17 -15.04 13.00
C PHE A 197 -2.74 -15.49 12.66
N ALA A 198 -1.88 -14.54 12.32
CA ALA A 198 -0.53 -14.82 11.83
C ALA A 198 0.30 -15.59 12.87
N GLU A 199 0.22 -15.18 14.14
CA GLU A 199 0.96 -15.76 15.25
C GLU A 199 0.58 -17.22 15.56
N GLU A 200 -0.62 -17.65 15.16
CA GLU A 200 -1.08 -19.04 15.37
C GLU A 200 -0.44 -20.05 14.42
N ARG A 201 0.06 -19.59 13.28
CA ARG A 201 0.49 -20.46 12.17
C ARG A 201 1.94 -20.28 11.78
N VAL A 202 2.49 -19.09 11.95
CA VAL A 202 3.86 -18.76 11.54
C VAL A 202 4.57 -18.03 12.67
N VAL A 203 5.81 -18.43 12.96
CA VAL A 203 6.64 -17.74 13.93
C VAL A 203 7.20 -16.49 13.27
N PHE A 204 6.41 -15.42 13.28
CA PHE A 204 6.87 -14.12 12.74
C PHE A 204 7.76 -13.35 13.71
N GLU A 205 7.49 -13.45 15.02
CA GLU A 205 8.25 -12.73 16.02
C GLU A 205 9.66 -13.32 16.26
N PRO A 206 10.64 -12.51 16.62
CA PRO A 206 10.60 -11.03 16.65
C PRO A 206 10.68 -10.46 15.21
N TYR A 207 9.57 -9.89 14.74
CA TYR A 207 9.41 -9.52 13.33
C TYR A 207 10.38 -8.42 12.86
N PRO A 208 10.54 -7.27 13.57
CA PRO A 208 11.47 -6.24 13.17
C PRO A 208 12.93 -6.73 13.16
N ASP A 209 13.30 -7.61 14.10
CA ASP A 209 14.67 -8.11 14.24
C ASP A 209 15.08 -9.01 13.07
N LYS A 210 14.15 -9.71 12.45
CA LYS A 210 14.43 -10.46 11.22
C LYS A 210 14.91 -9.53 10.10
N TRP A 211 14.21 -8.41 9.87
CA TRP A 211 14.64 -7.42 8.88
C TRP A 211 15.97 -6.78 9.23
N ARG A 212 16.21 -6.47 10.53
CA ARG A 212 17.51 -5.99 11.01
C ARG A 212 18.62 -7.01 10.76
N ALA A 213 18.35 -8.30 10.97
CA ALA A 213 19.31 -9.39 10.73
C ALA A 213 19.66 -9.54 9.24
N PHE A 214 18.72 -9.23 8.33
CA PHE A 214 18.98 -9.12 6.89
C PHE A 214 19.68 -7.81 6.48
N GLY A 215 20.02 -6.93 7.44
CA GLY A 215 20.81 -5.71 7.24
C GLY A 215 19.99 -4.52 6.71
N TRP A 216 18.68 -4.54 6.84
CA TRP A 216 17.79 -3.44 6.47
C TRP A 216 17.71 -2.38 7.57
N ASN A 217 17.50 -1.12 7.18
CA ASN A 217 16.99 -0.11 8.09
C ASN A 217 15.53 -0.44 8.41
N VAL A 218 15.16 -0.34 9.69
CA VAL A 218 13.80 -0.67 10.14
C VAL A 218 13.17 0.54 10.81
N ILE A 219 12.04 0.97 10.29
CA ILE A 219 11.18 2.00 10.89
C ILE A 219 9.88 1.31 11.30
N GLU A 220 9.52 1.42 12.56
CA GLU A 220 8.27 0.91 13.10
C GLU A 220 7.32 2.08 13.32
N THR A 221 6.07 1.97 12.86
CA THR A 221 5.09 3.04 12.93
C THR A 221 3.68 2.51 13.15
N ASP A 222 2.80 3.35 13.68
CA ASP A 222 1.37 3.11 13.68
C ASP A 222 0.82 3.39 12.27
N GLY A 223 0.26 2.38 11.62
CA GLY A 223 -0.24 2.47 10.26
C GLY A 223 -1.60 3.17 10.12
N HIS A 224 -2.18 3.62 11.24
CA HIS A 224 -3.44 4.37 11.27
C HIS A 224 -3.30 5.78 11.82
N ASP A 225 -2.12 6.17 12.26
CA ASP A 225 -1.79 7.54 12.66
C ASP A 225 -1.11 8.24 11.48
N MET A 226 -1.84 9.12 10.80
CA MET A 226 -1.35 9.79 9.60
C MET A 226 -0.10 10.64 9.88
N SER A 227 -0.01 11.25 11.04
CA SER A 227 1.15 12.05 11.43
C SER A 227 2.41 11.19 11.57
N LYS A 228 2.27 9.97 12.09
CA LYS A 228 3.37 9.00 12.20
C LYS A 228 3.74 8.39 10.86
N LEU A 229 2.78 8.15 9.97
CA LEU A 229 3.06 7.71 8.58
C LEU A 229 3.85 8.76 7.81
N VAL A 230 3.44 10.03 7.90
CA VAL A 230 4.18 11.17 7.32
C VAL A 230 5.60 11.24 7.90
N ALA A 231 5.74 11.18 9.23
CA ALA A 231 7.04 11.20 9.87
C ALA A 231 7.94 10.02 9.45
N ALA A 232 7.36 8.83 9.27
CA ALA A 232 8.10 7.65 8.78
C ALA A 232 8.59 7.84 7.34
N ILE A 233 7.76 8.46 6.46
CA ILE A 233 8.12 8.79 5.08
C ILE A 233 9.24 9.86 5.05
N ASP A 234 9.15 10.88 5.86
CA ASP A 234 10.15 11.96 5.93
C ASP A 234 11.49 11.49 6.54
N ALA A 235 11.44 10.45 7.40
CA ALA A 235 12.62 9.82 7.97
C ALA A 235 13.34 8.83 7.04
N LEU A 236 12.84 8.60 5.81
CA LEU A 236 13.49 7.70 4.86
C LEU A 236 14.88 8.20 4.49
N PRO A 237 15.92 7.35 4.56
CA PRO A 237 17.27 7.73 4.18
C PRO A 237 17.36 8.22 2.72
N PRO A 238 18.41 8.96 2.34
CA PRO A 238 18.67 9.31 0.95
C PRO A 238 18.75 8.05 0.04
N THR A 239 18.43 8.22 -1.23
CA THR A 239 18.41 7.13 -2.24
C THR A 239 19.79 6.51 -2.48
N ASP A 240 20.86 7.26 -2.22
CA ASP A 240 22.26 6.82 -2.34
C ASP A 240 22.80 6.15 -1.08
N SER A 241 21.95 5.92 -0.06
CA SER A 241 22.36 5.15 1.12
C SER A 241 22.74 3.70 0.76
N ASP A 242 23.50 3.05 1.63
CA ASP A 242 24.00 1.67 1.42
C ASP A 242 23.01 0.57 1.85
N ARG A 243 21.83 0.94 2.36
CA ARG A 243 20.87 0.00 2.93
C ARG A 243 19.45 0.26 2.47
N PRO A 244 18.71 -0.78 2.06
CA PRO A 244 17.28 -0.69 1.87
C PRO A 244 16.57 -0.43 3.20
N THR A 245 15.36 0.14 3.13
CA THR A 245 14.56 0.46 4.31
C THR A 245 13.24 -0.31 4.30
N VAL A 246 12.85 -0.86 5.44
CA VAL A 246 11.52 -1.40 5.67
C VAL A 246 10.78 -0.53 6.69
N VAL A 247 9.57 -0.13 6.35
CA VAL A 247 8.61 0.54 7.24
C VAL A 247 7.57 -0.49 7.64
N ILE A 248 7.55 -0.87 8.90
CA ILE A 248 6.58 -1.80 9.47
C ILE A 248 5.46 -0.96 10.06
N ALA A 249 4.32 -0.92 9.37
CA ALA A 249 3.15 -0.18 9.79
C ALA A 249 2.17 -1.13 10.49
N GLU A 250 2.02 -0.99 11.80
CA GLU A 250 1.04 -1.74 12.59
C GLU A 250 -0.36 -1.28 12.22
N THR A 251 -1.20 -2.21 11.77
CA THR A 251 -2.53 -1.92 11.25
C THR A 251 -3.59 -2.88 11.81
N ILE A 252 -4.85 -2.55 11.54
CA ILE A 252 -6.01 -3.36 11.90
C ILE A 252 -6.71 -3.77 10.60
N LYS A 253 -6.82 -5.07 10.35
CA LYS A 253 -7.58 -5.58 9.21
C LYS A 253 -9.06 -5.22 9.36
N GLY A 254 -9.64 -4.59 8.33
CA GLY A 254 -11.00 -4.10 8.40
C GLY A 254 -11.18 -2.72 9.05
N LYS A 255 -10.09 -1.97 9.26
CA LYS A 255 -10.05 -0.67 9.94
C LYS A 255 -11.16 0.29 9.49
N GLY A 256 -11.85 0.86 10.48
CA GLY A 256 -12.91 1.84 10.32
C GLY A 256 -14.32 1.25 10.29
N VAL A 257 -14.44 -0.09 10.20
CA VAL A 257 -15.73 -0.79 10.21
C VAL A 257 -15.76 -1.79 11.36
N ASP A 258 -16.51 -1.48 12.42
CA ASP A 258 -16.51 -2.19 13.70
C ASP A 258 -16.73 -3.71 13.61
N PHE A 259 -17.62 -4.18 12.75
CA PHE A 259 -17.90 -5.59 12.58
C PHE A 259 -16.89 -6.32 11.64
N MET A 260 -16.00 -5.57 10.99
CA MET A 260 -14.93 -6.12 10.14
C MET A 260 -13.56 -6.13 10.85
N GLU A 261 -13.35 -5.22 11.81
CA GLU A 261 -12.08 -5.16 12.55
C GLU A 261 -11.84 -6.47 13.29
N HIS A 262 -10.60 -7.01 13.15
CA HIS A 262 -10.18 -8.28 13.76
C HIS A 262 -11.00 -9.51 13.38
N ASN A 263 -11.84 -9.45 12.35
CA ASN A 263 -12.74 -10.51 11.95
C ASN A 263 -12.23 -11.21 10.65
N LEU A 264 -11.77 -12.45 10.80
CA LEU A 264 -11.22 -13.24 9.69
C LEU A 264 -12.23 -13.48 8.55
N ALA A 265 -13.54 -13.49 8.84
CA ALA A 265 -14.58 -13.66 7.82
C ALA A 265 -14.59 -12.55 6.78
N TRP A 266 -14.06 -11.37 7.14
CA TRP A 266 -13.97 -10.21 6.25
C TRP A 266 -12.61 -10.07 5.54
N HIS A 267 -11.87 -11.18 5.43
CA HIS A 267 -10.69 -11.18 4.56
C HIS A 267 -11.08 -10.85 3.11
N ALA A 268 -12.15 -11.50 2.61
CA ALA A 268 -12.76 -11.21 1.32
C ALA A 268 -14.27 -11.42 1.41
N GLY A 269 -15.04 -10.59 0.69
CA GLY A 269 -16.50 -10.69 0.69
C GLY A 269 -17.14 -9.63 -0.21
N SER A 270 -18.46 -9.67 -0.28
CA SER A 270 -19.30 -8.65 -0.89
C SER A 270 -20.17 -8.00 0.18
N LEU A 271 -20.58 -6.75 -0.03
CA LEU A 271 -21.48 -6.04 0.86
C LEU A 271 -22.89 -6.02 0.27
N GLY A 272 -23.86 -6.62 1.01
CA GLY A 272 -25.26 -6.34 0.73
C GLY A 272 -25.64 -4.92 1.17
N ALA A 273 -26.79 -4.42 0.69
CA ALA A 273 -27.22 -3.04 0.97
C ALA A 273 -27.26 -2.71 2.48
N ALA A 274 -27.75 -3.64 3.32
CA ALA A 274 -27.80 -3.45 4.77
C ALA A 274 -26.40 -3.41 5.41
N ASP A 275 -25.46 -4.24 4.94
CA ASP A 275 -24.08 -4.23 5.44
C ASP A 275 -23.32 -3.00 4.97
N LEU A 276 -23.59 -2.51 3.75
CA LEU A 276 -23.04 -1.24 3.27
C LEU A 276 -23.50 -0.07 4.14
N GLU A 277 -24.80 0.03 4.43
CA GLU A 277 -25.34 1.08 5.30
C GLU A 277 -24.68 1.04 6.69
N ARG A 278 -24.58 -0.14 7.30
CA ARG A 278 -23.89 -0.34 8.58
C ARG A 278 -22.41 0.04 8.53
N ALA A 279 -21.71 -0.36 7.46
CA ALA A 279 -20.28 -0.07 7.28
C ALA A 279 -20.04 1.44 7.15
N MET A 280 -20.86 2.14 6.35
CA MET A 280 -20.78 3.60 6.21
C MET A 280 -21.09 4.31 7.53
N ALA A 281 -22.10 3.86 8.27
CA ALA A 281 -22.43 4.43 9.59
C ALA A 281 -21.28 4.22 10.60
N SER A 282 -20.63 3.04 10.59
CA SER A 282 -19.47 2.76 11.43
C SER A 282 -18.28 3.66 11.07
N LEU A 283 -17.99 3.83 9.78
CA LEU A 283 -16.90 4.67 9.31
C LEU A 283 -17.09 6.14 9.75
N GLU A 284 -18.30 6.69 9.60
CA GLU A 284 -18.64 8.02 10.05
C GLU A 284 -18.56 8.21 11.59
N ALA A 285 -18.96 7.19 12.35
CA ALA A 285 -18.88 7.22 13.80
C ALA A 285 -17.44 7.21 14.30
N ASN A 286 -16.55 6.48 13.62
CA ASN A 286 -15.13 6.40 13.96
C ASN A 286 -14.39 7.71 13.63
N ARG A 287 -14.68 8.35 12.48
CA ARG A 287 -14.13 9.67 12.14
C ARG A 287 -14.40 10.72 13.22
N LYS A 288 -15.63 10.74 13.78
CA LYS A 288 -16.00 11.67 14.85
C LYS A 288 -15.25 11.46 16.16
N LYS A 289 -14.78 10.24 16.44
CA LYS A 289 -14.01 9.93 17.65
C LYS A 289 -12.55 10.34 17.53
N GLU A 290 -11.99 10.29 16.33
CA GLU A 290 -10.60 10.67 16.06
C GLU A 290 -10.40 12.19 16.04
N THR A 291 -11.50 12.96 15.88
CA THR A 291 -11.51 14.44 15.84
C THR A 291 -11.74 15.09 17.21
N VAL A 292 -12.00 14.34 18.29
CA VAL A 292 -12.23 14.80 19.67
C VAL A 292 -11.04 14.44 20.57
#